data_f15693f035126da48810441c273cc8b1
#
_entry.id   f15693f035126da48810441c273cc8b1
#
_cell.length_a   1.000
_cell.length_b   1.000
_cell.length_c   1.000
_cell.angle_alpha   90.00
_cell.angle_beta   90.00
_cell.angle_gamma   90.00
#
_symmetry.space_group_name_H-M   'P 1'
#
loop_
_entity.id
_entity.type
_entity.pdbx_description
1 polymer ?
#
loop_
_entity_poly.entity_id
_entity_poly.type
_entity_poly.pdbx_seq_one_letter_code
_entity_poly.pdbx_strand_id
1 'polypeptide(L)'
;MTALIRPEDRIFVAGHRGMAGSAIVRCLQNRGYVNILTASRQDVDLVDAVAVSQWFQAYRPDVVVLAAAKVGGILANNTYPSDFLLDNLKIQNNVIESAWRSGSRRLLFLGSSCIYPKLADQPIREESLLTGSLEPTNEWYAIAKITGIKLCHSLRIQYGFDAISLMPTNLYGPGDNYHPTNSHVLPALIRRFQEAHILASATVECWGSGTPLREFLHVDDLADAVLFCLEHWQPDPDEIQFMNVGTGTDVTIKQLAEAVASAVGFAGTILWDSSKPDGTPRKLLDISRLAALGWKASIPLEDGLKQTVMDYVASLNSGEELRL
;
A
#
# COMPACT_ATOMS: atom_id res chain seq x y z
N MET A 1 -4.76 16.54 23.14
CA MET A 1 -3.36 16.45 22.70
C MET A 1 -3.19 17.39 21.50
N THR A 2 -2.13 18.18 21.45
CA THR A 2 -1.80 18.98 20.26
C THR A 2 -1.35 18.03 19.16
N ALA A 3 -1.88 18.20 17.93
CA ALA A 3 -1.50 17.39 16.79
C ALA A 3 0.02 17.50 16.52
N LEU A 4 0.65 16.38 16.13
CA LEU A 4 2.09 16.32 15.86
C LEU A 4 2.47 16.98 14.53
N ILE A 5 1.51 17.15 13.62
CA ILE A 5 1.62 17.92 12.39
C ILE A 5 0.58 19.04 12.37
N ARG A 6 0.80 20.07 11.57
CA ARG A 6 -0.04 21.28 11.52
C ARG A 6 -0.54 21.54 10.10
N PRO A 7 -1.69 22.20 9.91
CA PRO A 7 -2.23 22.51 8.58
C PRO A 7 -1.26 23.32 7.69
N GLU A 8 -0.40 24.15 8.29
CA GLU A 8 0.59 24.98 7.59
C GLU A 8 1.89 24.26 7.26
N ASP A 9 2.12 23.03 7.77
CA ASP A 9 3.32 22.26 7.45
C ASP A 9 3.42 21.94 5.96
N ARG A 10 4.62 22.03 5.42
CA ARG A 10 4.94 21.57 4.06
C ARG A 10 5.04 20.06 4.08
N ILE A 11 4.04 19.38 3.53
CA ILE A 11 3.96 17.92 3.54
C ILE A 11 4.32 17.38 2.17
N PHE A 12 5.45 16.70 2.05
CA PHE A 12 5.84 16.02 0.81
C PHE A 12 5.25 14.62 0.74
N VAL A 13 4.44 14.36 -0.29
CA VAL A 13 3.93 13.02 -0.59
C VAL A 13 4.70 12.44 -1.77
N ALA A 14 5.76 11.69 -1.46
CA ALA A 14 6.54 10.97 -2.46
C ALA A 14 5.71 9.80 -3.02
N GLY A 15 5.47 9.78 -4.34
CA GLY A 15 4.61 8.79 -4.98
C GLY A 15 3.14 9.21 -5.11
N HIS A 16 2.85 10.50 -5.12
CA HIS A 16 1.51 11.12 -5.18
C HIS A 16 0.63 10.64 -6.36
N ARG A 17 1.22 10.12 -7.44
CA ARG A 17 0.48 9.57 -8.60
C ARG A 17 0.08 8.11 -8.43
N GLY A 18 0.61 7.40 -7.43
CA GLY A 18 0.23 6.02 -7.13
C GLY A 18 -1.11 5.95 -6.39
N MET A 19 -1.76 4.79 -6.36
CA MET A 19 -3.03 4.56 -5.65
C MET A 19 -2.96 5.08 -4.20
N ALA A 20 -2.02 4.63 -3.39
CA ALA A 20 -1.88 5.08 -2.01
C ALA A 20 -1.53 6.57 -1.90
N GLY A 21 -0.56 7.05 -2.70
CA GLY A 21 -0.13 8.46 -2.64
C GLY A 21 -1.22 9.44 -3.05
N SER A 22 -2.00 9.13 -4.08
CA SER A 22 -3.12 9.99 -4.51
C SER A 22 -4.25 10.04 -3.46
N ALA A 23 -4.56 8.91 -2.82
CA ALA A 23 -5.53 8.86 -1.73
C ALA A 23 -5.06 9.70 -0.53
N ILE A 24 -3.77 9.64 -0.17
CA ILE A 24 -3.20 10.45 0.91
C ILE A 24 -3.27 11.94 0.58
N VAL A 25 -2.97 12.34 -0.67
CA VAL A 25 -3.11 13.75 -1.10
C VAL A 25 -4.56 14.20 -0.96
N ARG A 26 -5.54 13.42 -1.45
CA ARG A 26 -6.97 13.75 -1.29
C ARG A 26 -7.37 13.86 0.19
N CYS A 27 -6.92 12.94 1.03
CA CYS A 27 -7.21 12.96 2.46
C CYS A 27 -6.66 14.22 3.13
N LEU A 28 -5.40 14.59 2.87
CA LEU A 28 -4.77 15.80 3.38
C LEU A 28 -5.54 17.06 2.95
N GLN A 29 -5.91 17.17 1.67
CA GLN A 29 -6.69 18.29 1.14
C GLN A 29 -8.06 18.41 1.84
N ASN A 30 -8.77 17.30 1.99
CA ASN A 30 -10.08 17.26 2.65
C ASN A 30 -10.02 17.62 4.14
N ARG A 31 -8.87 17.40 4.78
CA ARG A 31 -8.61 17.75 6.19
C ARG A 31 -8.01 19.15 6.37
N GLY A 32 -7.90 19.94 5.28
CA GLY A 32 -7.50 21.35 5.31
C GLY A 32 -5.98 21.59 5.33
N TYR A 33 -5.16 20.60 4.99
CA TYR A 33 -3.74 20.81 4.76
C TYR A 33 -3.53 21.50 3.41
N VAL A 34 -2.86 22.65 3.40
CA VAL A 34 -2.77 23.53 2.23
C VAL A 34 -1.42 23.51 1.52
N ASN A 35 -0.36 23.11 2.22
CA ASN A 35 1.01 23.12 1.71
C ASN A 35 1.48 21.71 1.33
N ILE A 36 0.73 21.05 0.42
CA ILE A 36 1.08 19.71 -0.03
C ILE A 36 2.06 19.80 -1.19
N LEU A 37 3.27 19.27 -0.97
CA LEU A 37 4.32 19.18 -1.98
C LEU A 37 4.22 17.84 -2.70
N THR A 38 4.24 17.89 -4.02
CA THR A 38 4.29 16.71 -4.87
C THR A 38 5.36 16.90 -5.93
N ALA A 39 5.97 15.80 -6.37
CA ALA A 39 6.96 15.82 -7.45
C ALA A 39 6.76 14.60 -8.34
N SER A 40 6.68 14.83 -9.64
CA SER A 40 6.67 13.76 -10.64
C SER A 40 8.08 13.20 -10.85
N ARG A 41 8.20 12.08 -11.57
CA ARG A 41 9.50 11.54 -11.94
C ARG A 41 10.31 12.48 -12.84
N GLN A 42 9.62 13.38 -13.56
CA GLN A 42 10.28 14.42 -14.38
C GLN A 42 10.84 15.57 -13.54
N ASP A 43 10.22 15.86 -12.38
CA ASP A 43 10.68 16.87 -11.44
C ASP A 43 11.86 16.36 -10.59
N VAL A 44 11.77 15.11 -10.12
CA VAL A 44 12.83 14.42 -9.37
C VAL A 44 12.71 12.90 -9.53
N ASP A 45 13.74 12.25 -10.06
CA ASP A 45 13.85 10.79 -10.02
C ASP A 45 14.33 10.35 -8.64
N LEU A 46 13.46 9.68 -7.88
CA LEU A 46 13.77 9.24 -6.52
C LEU A 46 14.88 8.18 -6.44
N VAL A 47 15.28 7.60 -7.57
CA VAL A 47 16.42 6.68 -7.67
C VAL A 47 17.76 7.43 -7.72
N ASP A 48 17.74 8.71 -8.10
CA ASP A 48 18.92 9.57 -8.15
C ASP A 48 19.15 10.30 -6.81
N ALA A 49 20.15 9.87 -6.05
CA ALA A 49 20.46 10.42 -4.74
C ALA A 49 20.79 11.93 -4.78
N VAL A 50 21.48 12.40 -5.84
CA VAL A 50 21.86 13.79 -5.97
C VAL A 50 20.64 14.66 -6.25
N ALA A 51 19.81 14.25 -7.20
CA ALA A 51 18.55 14.94 -7.52
C ALA A 51 17.63 15.04 -6.29
N VAL A 52 17.46 13.94 -5.54
CA VAL A 52 16.63 13.92 -4.32
C VAL A 52 17.20 14.87 -3.26
N SER A 53 18.50 14.82 -3.00
CA SER A 53 19.15 15.73 -2.02
C SER A 53 18.96 17.20 -2.39
N GLN A 54 19.16 17.56 -3.67
CA GLN A 54 18.94 18.94 -4.16
C GLN A 54 17.48 19.37 -4.02
N TRP A 55 16.55 18.49 -4.35
CA TRP A 55 15.12 18.76 -4.21
C TRP A 55 14.75 19.05 -2.74
N PHE A 56 15.20 18.21 -1.79
CA PHE A 56 14.96 18.42 -0.36
C PHE A 56 15.60 19.71 0.17
N GLN A 57 16.79 20.10 -0.32
CA GLN A 57 17.42 21.37 0.05
C GLN A 57 16.62 22.58 -0.45
N ALA A 58 16.02 22.49 -1.65
CA ALA A 58 15.23 23.56 -2.25
C ALA A 58 13.85 23.71 -1.59
N TYR A 59 13.14 22.61 -1.37
CA TYR A 59 11.75 22.63 -0.93
C TYR A 59 11.57 22.49 0.59
N ARG A 60 12.53 21.88 1.28
CA ARG A 60 12.56 21.71 2.75
C ARG A 60 11.23 21.29 3.35
N PRO A 61 10.69 20.11 3.02
CA PRO A 61 9.44 19.65 3.61
C PRO A 61 9.56 19.48 5.13
N ASP A 62 8.53 19.89 5.87
CA ASP A 62 8.47 19.72 7.32
C ASP A 62 8.08 18.28 7.69
N VAL A 63 7.21 17.68 6.87
CA VAL A 63 6.71 16.31 7.01
C VAL A 63 6.86 15.57 5.68
N VAL A 64 7.21 14.30 5.74
CA VAL A 64 7.37 13.45 4.55
C VAL A 64 6.51 12.20 4.67
N VAL A 65 5.73 11.91 3.63
CA VAL A 65 5.05 10.63 3.45
C VAL A 65 5.69 9.91 2.28
N LEU A 66 6.37 8.80 2.56
CA LEU A 66 7.01 7.98 1.55
C LEU A 66 6.10 6.84 1.11
N ALA A 67 5.27 7.10 0.11
CA ALA A 67 4.39 6.13 -0.55
C ALA A 67 4.97 5.60 -1.87
N ALA A 68 6.08 6.20 -2.36
CA ALA A 68 6.74 5.77 -3.58
C ALA A 68 7.41 4.41 -3.40
N ALA A 69 7.15 3.50 -4.33
CA ALA A 69 7.80 2.21 -4.44
C ALA A 69 7.60 1.63 -5.84
N LYS A 70 8.51 0.74 -6.25
CA LYS A 70 8.27 -0.18 -7.37
C LYS A 70 7.45 -1.34 -6.83
N VAL A 71 6.20 -1.44 -7.27
CA VAL A 71 5.26 -2.47 -6.83
C VAL A 71 4.73 -3.28 -8.01
N GLY A 72 4.30 -4.51 -7.76
CA GLY A 72 3.71 -5.37 -8.78
C GLY A 72 3.21 -6.69 -8.18
N GLY A 73 2.44 -7.43 -8.95
CA GLY A 73 1.94 -8.75 -8.59
C GLY A 73 3.05 -9.80 -8.43
N ILE A 74 2.66 -11.02 -8.08
CA ILE A 74 3.59 -12.15 -7.83
C ILE A 74 4.48 -12.41 -9.05
N LEU A 75 3.91 -12.40 -10.27
CA LEU A 75 4.65 -12.67 -11.49
C LEU A 75 5.75 -11.62 -11.72
N ALA A 76 5.44 -10.33 -11.58
CA ALA A 76 6.41 -9.26 -11.76
C ALA A 76 7.57 -9.35 -10.73
N ASN A 77 7.24 -9.57 -9.46
CA ASN A 77 8.24 -9.74 -8.40
C ASN A 77 9.19 -10.91 -8.67
N ASN A 78 8.64 -12.06 -9.11
CA ASN A 78 9.42 -13.24 -9.43
C ASN A 78 10.27 -13.09 -10.71
N THR A 79 9.81 -12.26 -11.67
CA THR A 79 10.49 -12.06 -12.96
C THR A 79 11.62 -11.04 -12.86
N TYR A 80 11.47 -9.98 -12.03
CA TYR A 80 12.39 -8.86 -11.94
C TYR A 80 12.95 -8.65 -10.51
N PRO A 81 13.53 -9.68 -9.86
CA PRO A 81 13.92 -9.63 -8.45
C PRO A 81 14.92 -8.51 -8.14
N SER A 82 15.95 -8.34 -8.99
CA SER A 82 16.97 -7.30 -8.79
C SER A 82 16.39 -5.89 -8.89
N ASP A 83 15.49 -5.66 -9.83
CA ASP A 83 14.85 -4.36 -10.00
C ASP A 83 13.98 -4.00 -8.80
N PHE A 84 13.19 -4.98 -8.31
CA PHE A 84 12.36 -4.77 -7.13
C PHE A 84 13.19 -4.50 -5.87
N LEU A 85 14.33 -5.15 -5.72
CA LEU A 85 15.25 -4.88 -4.61
C LEU A 85 15.93 -3.52 -4.77
N LEU A 86 16.68 -3.31 -5.87
CA LEU A 86 17.53 -2.15 -6.05
C LEU A 86 16.76 -0.84 -6.14
N ASP A 87 15.68 -0.79 -6.94
CA ASP A 87 14.92 0.45 -7.12
C ASP A 87 14.26 0.86 -5.80
N ASN A 88 13.68 -0.09 -5.06
CA ASN A 88 13.08 0.21 -3.76
C ASN A 88 14.11 0.64 -2.73
N LEU A 89 15.29 0.00 -2.67
CA LEU A 89 16.38 0.43 -1.78
C LEU A 89 16.84 1.85 -2.10
N LYS A 90 17.05 2.19 -3.38
CA LYS A 90 17.46 3.54 -3.80
C LYS A 90 16.39 4.57 -3.42
N ILE A 91 15.13 4.34 -3.82
CA ILE A 91 14.02 5.26 -3.53
C ILE A 91 13.94 5.55 -2.04
N GLN A 92 13.85 4.52 -1.21
CA GLN A 92 13.63 4.70 0.22
C GLN A 92 14.85 5.28 0.94
N ASN A 93 16.07 4.83 0.61
CA ASN A 93 17.29 5.36 1.24
C ASN A 93 17.47 6.84 0.89
N ASN A 94 17.32 7.21 -0.38
CA ASN A 94 17.47 8.59 -0.83
C ASN A 94 16.46 9.52 -0.16
N VAL A 95 15.18 9.12 -0.09
CA VAL A 95 14.15 9.97 0.51
C VAL A 95 14.28 10.05 2.03
N ILE A 96 14.49 8.91 2.71
CA ILE A 96 14.61 8.87 4.19
C ILE A 96 15.85 9.65 4.65
N GLU A 97 17.01 9.42 4.01
CA GLU A 97 18.24 10.14 4.35
C GLU A 97 18.12 11.63 4.06
N SER A 98 17.56 12.02 2.91
CA SER A 98 17.38 13.43 2.55
C SER A 98 16.40 14.13 3.49
N ALA A 99 15.31 13.48 3.90
CA ALA A 99 14.38 14.01 4.87
C ALA A 99 15.08 14.31 6.21
N TRP A 100 15.81 13.32 6.74
CA TRP A 100 16.57 13.49 7.96
C TRP A 100 17.62 14.61 7.86
N ARG A 101 18.46 14.61 6.80
CA ARG A 101 19.54 15.58 6.64
C ARG A 101 19.07 17.01 6.35
N SER A 102 17.91 17.19 5.69
CA SER A 102 17.31 18.50 5.42
C SER A 102 16.54 19.09 6.60
N GLY A 103 16.39 18.32 7.69
CA GLY A 103 15.72 18.77 8.90
C GLY A 103 14.20 18.62 8.88
N SER A 104 13.65 17.70 8.07
CA SER A 104 12.24 17.31 8.19
C SER A 104 11.97 16.83 9.62
N ARG A 105 10.86 17.30 10.21
CA ARG A 105 10.54 16.98 11.61
C ARG A 105 9.98 15.57 11.76
N ARG A 106 9.23 15.11 10.75
CA ARG A 106 8.49 13.86 10.81
C ARG A 106 8.49 13.14 9.47
N LEU A 107 8.60 11.81 9.49
CA LEU A 107 8.50 10.98 8.30
C LEU A 107 7.60 9.77 8.57
N LEU A 108 6.70 9.45 7.64
CA LEU A 108 5.95 8.21 7.60
C LEU A 108 6.36 7.41 6.37
N PHE A 109 6.85 6.18 6.62
CA PHE A 109 7.21 5.22 5.59
C PHE A 109 6.12 4.18 5.40
N LEU A 110 5.63 4.02 4.18
CA LEU A 110 4.73 2.92 3.83
C LEU A 110 5.53 1.65 3.54
N GLY A 111 5.47 0.72 4.46
CA GLY A 111 5.93 -0.64 4.30
C GLY A 111 4.93 -1.52 3.54
N SER A 112 4.85 -2.77 3.92
CA SER A 112 3.90 -3.75 3.37
C SER A 112 3.81 -4.96 4.29
N SER A 113 2.66 -5.61 4.36
CA SER A 113 2.50 -6.87 5.09
C SER A 113 3.29 -8.04 4.51
N CYS A 114 3.94 -7.91 3.34
CA CYS A 114 4.82 -8.95 2.78
C CYS A 114 6.13 -9.13 3.56
N ILE A 115 6.46 -8.23 4.48
CA ILE A 115 7.63 -8.32 5.36
C ILE A 115 7.57 -9.46 6.38
N TYR A 116 6.39 -10.01 6.60
CA TYR A 116 6.20 -11.06 7.59
C TYR A 116 6.53 -12.45 7.03
N PRO A 117 6.95 -13.38 7.89
CA PRO A 117 7.20 -14.76 7.49
C PRO A 117 5.99 -15.38 6.78
N LYS A 118 6.27 -16.23 5.78
CA LYS A 118 5.23 -16.94 5.02
C LYS A 118 4.26 -17.72 5.91
N LEU A 119 4.79 -18.33 6.97
CA LEU A 119 4.06 -19.18 7.92
C LEU A 119 3.93 -18.53 9.30
N ALA A 120 3.85 -17.20 9.36
CA ALA A 120 3.58 -16.49 10.61
C ALA A 120 2.22 -16.90 11.19
N ASP A 121 2.13 -16.92 12.51
CA ASP A 121 0.88 -17.13 13.23
C ASP A 121 -0.17 -16.07 12.84
N GLN A 122 -1.43 -16.50 12.78
CA GLN A 122 -2.54 -15.66 12.34
C GLN A 122 -3.50 -15.34 13.50
N PRO A 123 -3.91 -14.08 13.67
CA PRO A 123 -3.51 -12.89 12.90
C PRO A 123 -2.05 -12.49 13.16
N ILE A 124 -1.40 -11.93 12.13
CA ILE A 124 0.04 -11.62 12.14
C ILE A 124 0.29 -10.38 13.00
N ARG A 125 1.11 -10.53 14.03
CA ARG A 125 1.54 -9.41 14.90
C ARG A 125 2.81 -8.76 14.38
N GLU A 126 3.06 -7.53 14.78
CA GLU A 126 4.27 -6.78 14.42
C GLU A 126 5.55 -7.50 14.89
N GLU A 127 5.51 -8.19 16.02
CA GLU A 127 6.63 -8.97 16.56
C GLU A 127 7.03 -10.15 15.66
N SER A 128 6.20 -10.55 14.72
CA SER A 128 6.52 -11.61 13.76
C SER A 128 7.60 -11.21 12.74
N LEU A 129 7.97 -9.92 12.70
CA LEU A 129 9.02 -9.45 11.78
C LEU A 129 10.35 -10.16 12.04
N LEU A 130 10.92 -10.80 11.01
CA LEU A 130 12.20 -11.53 11.04
C LEU A 130 12.22 -12.80 11.92
N THR A 131 11.06 -13.39 12.22
CA THR A 131 10.99 -14.64 13.00
C THR A 131 10.99 -15.90 12.14
N GLY A 132 10.99 -15.78 10.82
CA GLY A 132 11.00 -16.92 9.89
C GLY A 132 11.23 -16.50 8.43
N SER A 133 11.20 -17.48 7.53
CA SER A 133 11.45 -17.28 6.10
C SER A 133 10.32 -16.50 5.43
N LEU A 134 10.68 -15.59 4.54
CA LEU A 134 9.75 -14.81 3.71
C LEU A 134 9.08 -15.67 2.64
N GLU A 135 8.03 -15.14 1.99
CA GLU A 135 7.46 -15.75 0.79
C GLU A 135 8.43 -15.60 -0.38
N PRO A 136 8.95 -16.72 -0.97
CA PRO A 136 10.01 -16.64 -1.97
C PRO A 136 9.67 -15.80 -3.20
N THR A 137 8.40 -15.75 -3.60
CA THR A 137 7.97 -15.05 -4.82
C THR A 137 8.03 -13.52 -4.72
N ASN A 138 8.12 -12.95 -3.50
CA ASN A 138 8.22 -11.52 -3.28
C ASN A 138 9.28 -11.14 -2.24
N GLU A 139 10.19 -12.05 -1.94
CA GLU A 139 11.24 -11.89 -0.93
C GLU A 139 12.08 -10.62 -1.13
N TRP A 140 12.45 -10.31 -2.36
CA TRP A 140 13.31 -9.17 -2.68
C TRP A 140 12.65 -7.83 -2.37
N TYR A 141 11.36 -7.70 -2.70
CA TYR A 141 10.56 -6.54 -2.30
C TYR A 141 10.40 -6.47 -0.76
N ALA A 142 10.12 -7.60 -0.14
CA ALA A 142 9.98 -7.68 1.31
C ALA A 142 11.27 -7.25 2.03
N ILE A 143 12.45 -7.74 1.59
CA ILE A 143 13.76 -7.34 2.13
C ILE A 143 13.97 -5.82 1.98
N ALA A 144 13.66 -5.24 0.83
CA ALA A 144 13.75 -3.80 0.66
C ALA A 144 12.87 -3.06 1.69
N LYS A 145 11.63 -3.48 1.86
CA LYS A 145 10.71 -2.86 2.83
C LYS A 145 11.18 -3.03 4.29
N ILE A 146 11.69 -4.20 4.66
CA ILE A 146 12.31 -4.43 5.97
C ILE A 146 13.47 -3.48 6.20
N THR A 147 14.33 -3.29 5.20
CA THR A 147 15.46 -2.34 5.28
C THR A 147 14.98 -0.92 5.54
N GLY A 148 13.93 -0.44 4.87
CA GLY A 148 13.35 0.89 5.09
C GLY A 148 12.83 1.08 6.51
N ILE A 149 12.10 0.07 7.05
CA ILE A 149 11.62 0.08 8.44
C ILE A 149 12.80 0.16 9.42
N LYS A 150 13.83 -0.66 9.21
CA LYS A 150 15.02 -0.67 10.08
C LYS A 150 15.83 0.62 9.96
N LEU A 151 15.89 1.24 8.79
CA LEU A 151 16.52 2.56 8.60
C LEU A 151 15.76 3.65 9.38
N CYS A 152 14.45 3.70 9.26
CA CYS A 152 13.61 4.62 10.06
C CYS A 152 13.85 4.45 11.56
N HIS A 153 13.84 3.20 12.03
CA HIS A 153 14.07 2.88 13.45
C HIS A 153 15.49 3.26 13.90
N SER A 154 16.52 2.95 13.13
CA SER A 154 17.91 3.28 13.48
C SER A 154 18.15 4.80 13.57
N LEU A 155 17.55 5.58 12.67
CA LEU A 155 17.63 7.04 12.70
C LEU A 155 16.90 7.63 13.93
N ARG A 156 15.80 7.02 14.36
CA ARG A 156 15.13 7.40 15.60
C ARG A 156 16.01 7.15 16.81
N ILE A 157 16.59 5.96 16.94
CA ILE A 157 17.47 5.61 18.07
C ILE A 157 18.70 6.51 18.13
N GLN A 158 19.37 6.67 17.00
CA GLN A 158 20.67 7.33 16.97
C GLN A 158 20.58 8.86 16.97
N TYR A 159 19.57 9.42 16.31
CA TYR A 159 19.48 10.86 16.06
C TYR A 159 18.17 11.51 16.53
N GLY A 160 17.25 10.73 17.11
CA GLY A 160 15.94 11.24 17.53
C GLY A 160 15.03 11.64 16.35
N PHE A 161 15.32 11.19 15.12
CA PHE A 161 14.51 11.51 13.96
C PHE A 161 13.14 10.84 14.06
N ASP A 162 12.05 11.63 14.06
CA ASP A 162 10.70 11.12 14.21
C ASP A 162 10.19 10.44 12.95
N ALA A 163 10.71 9.24 12.69
CA ALA A 163 10.30 8.38 11.58
C ALA A 163 9.45 7.21 12.09
N ILE A 164 8.26 7.04 11.52
CA ILE A 164 7.30 5.95 11.80
C ILE A 164 7.02 5.17 10.52
N SER A 165 6.50 3.94 10.66
CA SER A 165 6.16 3.12 9.50
C SER A 165 4.81 2.45 9.65
N LEU A 166 4.06 2.28 8.55
CA LEU A 166 2.80 1.56 8.52
C LEU A 166 2.87 0.37 7.57
N MET A 167 2.30 -0.75 8.01
CA MET A 167 2.29 -2.03 7.29
C MET A 167 0.87 -2.32 6.78
N PRO A 168 0.48 -1.79 5.62
CA PRO A 168 -0.84 -2.07 5.10
C PRO A 168 -0.97 -3.52 4.65
N THR A 169 -2.20 -4.05 4.79
CA THR A 169 -2.64 -5.28 4.14
C THR A 169 -2.84 -5.07 2.64
N ASN A 170 -3.53 -5.98 1.93
CA ASN A 170 -3.77 -5.80 0.50
C ASN A 170 -4.68 -4.59 0.25
N LEU A 171 -4.16 -3.62 -0.46
CA LEU A 171 -4.87 -2.40 -0.79
C LEU A 171 -5.67 -2.56 -2.09
N TYR A 172 -6.77 -1.83 -2.18
CA TYR A 172 -7.58 -1.69 -3.38
C TYR A 172 -8.30 -0.33 -3.36
N GLY A 173 -8.76 0.12 -4.52
CA GLY A 173 -9.51 1.38 -4.61
C GLY A 173 -9.21 2.17 -5.89
N PRO A 174 -9.68 3.41 -5.97
CA PRO A 174 -9.44 4.30 -7.11
C PRO A 174 -7.95 4.47 -7.42
N GLY A 175 -7.61 4.38 -8.71
CA GLY A 175 -6.22 4.49 -9.19
C GLY A 175 -5.38 3.22 -9.01
N ASP A 176 -6.00 2.05 -8.81
CA ASP A 176 -5.30 0.76 -8.77
C ASP A 176 -4.71 0.39 -10.14
N ASN A 177 -3.89 -0.66 -10.16
CA ASN A 177 -3.23 -1.16 -11.36
C ASN A 177 -4.05 -2.30 -11.99
N TYR A 178 -4.59 -2.07 -13.19
CA TYR A 178 -5.41 -3.05 -13.93
C TYR A 178 -4.64 -3.79 -15.04
N HIS A 179 -3.30 -3.80 -14.98
CA HIS A 179 -2.47 -4.48 -15.98
C HIS A 179 -2.84 -5.98 -16.11
N PRO A 180 -2.95 -6.52 -17.34
CA PRO A 180 -3.42 -7.90 -17.57
C PRO A 180 -2.68 -8.99 -16.82
N THR A 181 -1.36 -8.84 -16.61
CA THR A 181 -0.49 -9.87 -16.02
C THR A 181 0.22 -9.44 -14.74
N ASN A 182 0.35 -8.12 -14.49
CA ASN A 182 1.17 -7.60 -13.38
C ASN A 182 0.34 -7.00 -12.23
N SER A 183 -1.00 -7.02 -12.35
CA SER A 183 -1.90 -6.52 -11.31
C SER A 183 -2.05 -7.50 -10.13
N HIS A 184 -2.54 -6.98 -9.01
CA HIS A 184 -2.96 -7.80 -7.88
C HIS A 184 -4.30 -8.50 -8.16
N VAL A 185 -4.67 -9.44 -7.29
CA VAL A 185 -5.86 -10.29 -7.49
C VAL A 185 -7.15 -9.50 -7.65
N LEU A 186 -7.40 -8.48 -6.80
CA LEU A 186 -8.66 -7.74 -6.81
C LEU A 186 -8.84 -6.92 -8.10
N PRO A 187 -7.90 -6.04 -8.54
CA PRO A 187 -8.03 -5.34 -9.81
C PRO A 187 -8.06 -6.28 -11.02
N ALA A 188 -7.34 -7.43 -10.96
CA ALA A 188 -7.44 -8.45 -12.02
C ALA A 188 -8.84 -9.04 -12.13
N LEU A 189 -9.53 -9.29 -11.01
CA LEU A 189 -10.91 -9.77 -10.99
C LEU A 189 -11.86 -8.69 -11.52
N ILE A 190 -11.75 -7.43 -11.06
CA ILE A 190 -12.59 -6.33 -11.57
C ILE A 190 -12.49 -6.24 -13.08
N ARG A 191 -11.28 -6.21 -13.64
CA ARG A 191 -11.07 -6.14 -15.08
C ARG A 191 -11.71 -7.32 -15.80
N ARG A 192 -11.44 -8.55 -15.38
CA ARG A 192 -11.98 -9.77 -16.02
C ARG A 192 -13.50 -9.84 -15.98
N PHE A 193 -14.12 -9.53 -14.84
CA PHE A 193 -15.58 -9.55 -14.74
C PHE A 193 -16.23 -8.42 -15.54
N GLN A 194 -15.59 -7.23 -15.60
CA GLN A 194 -16.09 -6.12 -16.41
C GLN A 194 -15.99 -6.43 -17.91
N GLU A 195 -14.88 -7.00 -18.38
CA GLU A 195 -14.73 -7.47 -19.76
C GLU A 195 -15.79 -8.52 -20.10
N ALA A 196 -15.99 -9.49 -19.21
CA ALA A 196 -17.01 -10.54 -19.39
C ALA A 196 -18.44 -10.00 -19.38
N HIS A 197 -18.72 -9.01 -18.53
CA HIS A 197 -20.03 -8.33 -18.49
C HIS A 197 -20.31 -7.59 -19.82
N ILE A 198 -19.35 -6.81 -20.32
CA ILE A 198 -19.46 -6.07 -21.59
C ILE A 198 -19.68 -7.04 -22.76
N LEU A 199 -18.98 -8.17 -22.77
CA LEU A 199 -19.06 -9.19 -23.84
C LEU A 199 -20.24 -10.15 -23.67
N ALA A 200 -21.07 -9.99 -22.66
CA ALA A 200 -22.12 -10.92 -22.25
C ALA A 200 -21.63 -12.38 -22.19
N SER A 201 -20.43 -12.60 -21.67
CA SER A 201 -19.81 -13.93 -21.59
C SER A 201 -20.55 -14.80 -20.57
N ALA A 202 -20.73 -16.08 -20.89
CA ALA A 202 -21.42 -17.03 -20.00
C ALA A 202 -20.57 -17.42 -18.78
N THR A 203 -19.23 -17.32 -18.88
CA THR A 203 -18.30 -17.78 -17.84
C THR A 203 -17.10 -16.85 -17.67
N VAL A 204 -16.56 -16.81 -16.44
CA VAL A 204 -15.23 -16.23 -16.12
C VAL A 204 -14.42 -17.30 -15.40
N GLU A 205 -13.19 -17.55 -15.88
CA GLU A 205 -12.27 -18.47 -15.27
C GLU A 205 -11.38 -17.73 -14.23
N CYS A 206 -11.33 -18.27 -13.01
CA CYS A 206 -10.46 -17.85 -11.92
C CYS A 206 -9.44 -18.92 -11.61
N TRP A 207 -8.22 -18.52 -11.28
CA TRP A 207 -7.12 -19.45 -10.99
C TRP A 207 -7.13 -19.94 -9.54
N GLY A 208 -6.69 -21.19 -9.32
CA GLY A 208 -6.57 -21.83 -8.01
C GLY A 208 -7.89 -22.44 -7.53
N SER A 209 -7.91 -22.77 -6.25
CA SER A 209 -9.11 -23.36 -5.59
C SER A 209 -10.12 -22.31 -5.10
N GLY A 210 -9.71 -21.04 -4.99
CA GLY A 210 -10.49 -19.99 -4.36
C GLY A 210 -10.54 -20.05 -2.83
N THR A 211 -9.86 -21.00 -2.19
CA THR A 211 -9.89 -21.19 -0.74
C THR A 211 -8.96 -20.27 0.08
N PRO A 212 -7.83 -19.74 -0.44
CA PRO A 212 -6.96 -18.87 0.34
C PRO A 212 -7.71 -17.65 0.88
N LEU A 213 -7.38 -17.29 2.11
CA LEU A 213 -7.95 -16.15 2.82
C LEU A 213 -7.07 -14.90 2.70
N ARG A 214 -7.68 -13.77 2.37
CA ARG A 214 -6.99 -12.46 2.26
C ARG A 214 -7.81 -11.37 2.90
N GLU A 215 -7.09 -10.47 3.53
CA GLU A 215 -7.60 -9.22 4.04
C GLU A 215 -7.44 -8.13 2.97
N PHE A 216 -8.46 -7.26 2.83
CA PHE A 216 -8.47 -6.13 1.89
C PHE A 216 -8.83 -4.84 2.61
N LEU A 217 -8.06 -3.78 2.35
CA LEU A 217 -8.27 -2.45 2.91
C LEU A 217 -8.46 -1.44 1.78
N HIS A 218 -9.54 -0.65 1.86
CA HIS A 218 -9.76 0.43 0.91
C HIS A 218 -8.66 1.49 1.03
N VAL A 219 -8.20 2.03 -0.08
CA VAL A 219 -7.08 2.98 -0.11
C VAL A 219 -7.36 4.28 0.63
N ASP A 220 -8.62 4.71 0.70
CA ASP A 220 -9.01 5.89 1.45
C ASP A 220 -8.98 5.65 2.98
N ASP A 221 -9.27 4.44 3.46
CA ASP A 221 -9.01 4.04 4.85
C ASP A 221 -7.51 4.02 5.16
N LEU A 222 -6.66 3.56 4.22
CA LEU A 222 -5.22 3.69 4.40
C LEU A 222 -4.81 5.15 4.53
N ALA A 223 -5.34 6.04 3.68
CA ALA A 223 -5.02 7.46 3.71
C ALA A 223 -5.44 8.11 5.04
N ASP A 224 -6.60 7.74 5.55
CA ASP A 224 -7.06 8.19 6.88
C ASP A 224 -6.18 7.63 8.00
N ALA A 225 -5.74 6.37 7.95
CA ALA A 225 -4.79 5.79 8.91
C ALA A 225 -3.43 6.51 8.89
N VAL A 226 -2.92 6.85 7.70
CA VAL A 226 -1.68 7.62 7.53
C VAL A 226 -1.79 8.96 8.22
N LEU A 227 -2.87 9.70 7.94
CA LEU A 227 -3.09 11.01 8.55
C LEU A 227 -3.29 10.90 10.07
N PHE A 228 -4.11 9.94 10.53
CA PHE A 228 -4.29 9.68 11.96
C PHE A 228 -2.96 9.43 12.68
N CYS A 229 -2.10 8.57 12.13
CA CYS A 229 -0.80 8.28 12.73
C CYS A 229 0.13 9.49 12.67
N LEU A 230 0.11 10.28 11.61
CA LEU A 230 0.88 11.53 11.53
C LEU A 230 0.44 12.55 12.58
N GLU A 231 -0.84 12.61 12.92
CA GLU A 231 -1.39 13.56 13.89
C GLU A 231 -1.23 13.10 15.34
N HIS A 232 -1.30 11.78 15.62
CA HIS A 232 -1.56 11.28 16.97
C HIS A 232 -0.57 10.23 17.48
N TRP A 233 0.22 9.57 16.64
CA TRP A 233 1.08 8.47 17.08
C TRP A 233 2.56 8.85 17.09
N GLN A 234 3.13 8.93 18.26
CA GLN A 234 4.56 9.13 18.48
C GLN A 234 5.06 8.07 19.48
N PRO A 235 5.62 6.96 18.96
CA PRO A 235 6.14 5.90 19.81
C PRO A 235 7.41 6.33 20.53
N ASP A 236 7.61 5.80 21.74
CA ASP A 236 8.89 5.93 22.45
C ASP A 236 10.01 5.16 21.73
N PRO A 237 11.29 5.55 21.87
CA PRO A 237 12.41 4.90 21.17
C PRO A 237 12.50 3.38 21.38
N ASP A 238 12.09 2.88 22.56
CA ASP A 238 12.15 1.46 22.92
C ASP A 238 10.90 0.68 22.48
N GLU A 239 9.88 1.36 21.94
CA GLU A 239 8.67 0.73 21.43
C GLU A 239 8.82 0.29 19.96
N ILE A 240 7.86 -0.50 19.47
CA ILE A 240 7.77 -0.83 18.05
C ILE A 240 7.41 0.43 17.26
N GLN A 241 8.25 0.76 16.26
CA GLN A 241 8.16 1.98 15.43
C GLN A 241 7.32 1.79 14.17
N PHE A 242 6.57 0.69 14.07
CA PHE A 242 5.69 0.41 12.94
C PHE A 242 4.42 -0.28 13.42
N MET A 243 3.32 -0.08 12.68
CA MET A 243 2.03 -0.70 12.98
C MET A 243 1.40 -1.33 11.76
N ASN A 244 0.69 -2.41 11.99
CA ASN A 244 -0.20 -3.03 11.04
C ASN A 244 -1.42 -2.14 10.76
N VAL A 245 -1.79 -2.04 9.48
CA VAL A 245 -3.00 -1.32 9.04
C VAL A 245 -3.85 -2.26 8.20
N GLY A 246 -5.02 -2.57 8.69
CA GLY A 246 -5.96 -3.50 8.07
C GLY A 246 -7.38 -3.34 8.61
N THR A 247 -8.25 -4.24 8.22
CA THR A 247 -9.65 -4.29 8.67
C THR A 247 -9.87 -5.26 9.84
N GLY A 248 -8.89 -6.19 10.06
CA GLY A 248 -9.01 -7.29 11.01
C GLY A 248 -9.96 -8.40 10.57
N THR A 249 -10.39 -8.38 9.31
CA THR A 249 -11.27 -9.40 8.70
C THR A 249 -10.72 -9.87 7.36
N ASP A 250 -10.83 -11.15 7.08
CA ASP A 250 -10.42 -11.74 5.81
C ASP A 250 -11.60 -12.43 5.11
N VAL A 251 -11.48 -12.58 3.81
CA VAL A 251 -12.42 -13.30 2.94
C VAL A 251 -11.66 -14.30 2.09
N THR A 252 -12.31 -15.39 1.68
CA THR A 252 -11.73 -16.30 0.69
C THR A 252 -11.65 -15.61 -0.68
N ILE A 253 -10.73 -16.05 -1.53
CA ILE A 253 -10.66 -15.56 -2.91
C ILE A 253 -11.96 -15.86 -3.67
N LYS A 254 -12.64 -16.95 -3.30
CA LYS A 254 -13.98 -17.28 -3.85
C LYS A 254 -15.01 -16.22 -3.47
N GLN A 255 -15.13 -15.87 -2.18
CA GLN A 255 -16.02 -14.81 -1.71
C GLN A 255 -15.68 -13.46 -2.35
N LEU A 256 -14.39 -13.15 -2.50
CA LEU A 256 -13.98 -11.94 -3.20
C LEU A 256 -14.45 -11.94 -4.66
N ALA A 257 -14.25 -13.04 -5.40
CA ALA A 257 -14.68 -13.16 -6.79
C ALA A 257 -16.20 -13.00 -6.94
N GLU A 258 -16.99 -13.61 -6.04
CA GLU A 258 -18.44 -13.47 -5.97
C GLU A 258 -18.86 -12.01 -5.69
N ALA A 259 -18.20 -11.34 -4.74
CA ALA A 259 -18.44 -9.94 -4.42
C ALA A 259 -18.11 -8.99 -5.59
N VAL A 260 -16.99 -9.22 -6.28
CA VAL A 260 -16.61 -8.46 -7.49
C VAL A 260 -17.60 -8.71 -8.61
N ALA A 261 -18.00 -9.98 -8.88
CA ALA A 261 -19.00 -10.31 -9.88
C ALA A 261 -20.32 -9.56 -9.62
N SER A 262 -20.77 -9.54 -8.36
CA SER A 262 -21.96 -8.79 -7.94
C SER A 262 -21.80 -7.28 -8.15
N ALA A 263 -20.66 -6.70 -7.78
CA ALA A 263 -20.40 -5.25 -7.92
C ALA A 263 -20.37 -4.81 -9.39
N VAL A 264 -19.88 -5.67 -10.29
CA VAL A 264 -19.84 -5.44 -11.75
C VAL A 264 -21.20 -5.70 -12.40
N GLY A 265 -22.07 -6.50 -11.79
CA GLY A 265 -23.32 -6.97 -12.39
C GLY A 265 -23.15 -8.16 -13.34
N PHE A 266 -22.08 -8.95 -13.17
CA PHE A 266 -21.86 -10.17 -13.96
C PHE A 266 -22.80 -11.30 -13.50
N ALA A 267 -23.61 -11.81 -14.42
CA ALA A 267 -24.64 -12.84 -14.14
C ALA A 267 -24.25 -14.26 -14.59
N GLY A 268 -23.04 -14.45 -15.13
CA GLY A 268 -22.56 -15.75 -15.60
C GLY A 268 -22.00 -16.64 -14.49
N THR A 269 -21.33 -17.72 -14.87
CA THR A 269 -20.77 -18.72 -13.95
C THR A 269 -19.27 -18.48 -13.74
N ILE A 270 -18.82 -18.53 -12.48
CA ILE A 270 -17.40 -18.49 -12.12
C ILE A 270 -16.84 -19.91 -12.15
N LEU A 271 -15.84 -20.15 -12.98
CA LEU A 271 -15.13 -21.42 -13.08
C LEU A 271 -13.77 -21.30 -12.37
N TRP A 272 -13.32 -22.40 -11.75
CA TRP A 272 -12.05 -22.45 -11.02
C TRP A 272 -11.08 -23.41 -11.67
N ASP A 273 -9.91 -22.89 -12.09
CA ASP A 273 -8.79 -23.71 -12.62
C ASP A 273 -7.85 -24.11 -11.47
N SER A 274 -8.13 -25.26 -10.85
CA SER A 274 -7.33 -25.82 -9.76
C SER A 274 -5.95 -26.36 -10.22
N SER A 275 -5.64 -26.36 -11.52
CA SER A 275 -4.28 -26.66 -12.02
C SER A 275 -3.28 -25.53 -11.72
N LYS A 276 -3.77 -24.33 -11.43
CA LYS A 276 -2.96 -23.19 -11.02
C LYS A 276 -2.72 -23.20 -9.51
N PRO A 277 -1.51 -22.84 -9.06
CA PRO A 277 -1.17 -22.88 -7.63
C PRO A 277 -1.97 -21.84 -6.83
N ASP A 278 -2.38 -22.23 -5.64
CA ASP A 278 -2.83 -21.30 -4.61
C ASP A 278 -1.62 -20.56 -4.00
N GLY A 279 -1.84 -19.33 -3.56
CA GLY A 279 -0.86 -18.58 -2.77
C GLY A 279 -0.81 -19.04 -1.31
N THR A 280 -0.20 -18.23 -0.43
CA THR A 280 -0.19 -18.44 1.03
C THR A 280 -1.62 -18.70 1.53
N PRO A 281 -1.86 -19.73 2.38
CA PRO A 281 -3.22 -20.12 2.78
C PRO A 281 -4.03 -19.00 3.44
N ARG A 282 -3.41 -18.22 4.33
CA ARG A 282 -4.05 -17.09 5.02
C ARG A 282 -3.08 -15.94 5.22
N LYS A 283 -3.58 -14.71 5.15
CA LYS A 283 -2.84 -13.50 5.48
C LYS A 283 -3.79 -12.46 6.07
N LEU A 284 -3.83 -12.42 7.40
CA LEU A 284 -4.62 -11.51 8.21
C LEU A 284 -3.70 -10.79 9.19
N LEU A 285 -3.80 -9.48 9.31
CA LEU A 285 -3.01 -8.69 10.25
C LEU A 285 -3.70 -8.56 11.62
N ASP A 286 -2.93 -8.60 12.69
CA ASP A 286 -3.37 -8.11 13.98
C ASP A 286 -3.35 -6.58 13.96
N ILE A 287 -4.52 -5.98 14.16
CA ILE A 287 -4.71 -4.53 14.11
C ILE A 287 -4.89 -3.92 15.51
N SER A 288 -4.70 -4.69 16.57
CA SER A 288 -5.02 -4.32 17.94
C SER A 288 -4.28 -3.06 18.41
N ARG A 289 -3.02 -2.86 17.98
CA ARG A 289 -2.22 -1.68 18.33
C ARG A 289 -2.82 -0.39 17.80
N LEU A 290 -3.16 -0.36 16.51
CA LEU A 290 -3.76 0.82 15.88
C LEU A 290 -5.19 1.06 16.41
N ALA A 291 -5.94 -0.01 16.65
CA ALA A 291 -7.26 0.06 17.28
C ALA A 291 -7.21 0.62 18.71
N ALA A 292 -6.17 0.28 19.49
CA ALA A 292 -5.97 0.81 20.84
C ALA A 292 -5.68 2.31 20.86
N LEU A 293 -5.11 2.86 19.78
CA LEU A 293 -4.95 4.31 19.60
C LEU A 293 -6.25 5.02 19.19
N GLY A 294 -7.29 4.26 18.82
CA GLY A 294 -8.61 4.79 18.47
C GLY A 294 -8.93 4.78 16.96
N TRP A 295 -8.05 4.25 16.10
CA TRP A 295 -8.31 4.16 14.67
C TRP A 295 -8.87 2.79 14.27
N LYS A 296 -9.84 2.78 13.35
CA LYS A 296 -10.37 1.58 12.69
C LYS A 296 -10.77 1.90 11.26
N ALA A 297 -10.61 0.93 10.36
CA ALA A 297 -11.14 1.01 9.01
C ALA A 297 -12.67 1.20 9.05
N SER A 298 -13.18 2.03 8.15
CA SER A 298 -14.58 2.46 8.14
C SER A 298 -15.34 2.05 6.86
N ILE A 299 -14.63 1.67 5.79
CA ILE A 299 -15.22 1.35 4.49
C ILE A 299 -15.40 -0.17 4.37
N PRO A 300 -16.66 -0.69 4.39
CA PRO A 300 -16.94 -2.10 4.18
C PRO A 300 -16.46 -2.55 2.79
N LEU A 301 -16.01 -3.82 2.66
CA LEU A 301 -15.50 -4.34 1.38
C LEU A 301 -16.51 -4.18 0.23
N GLU A 302 -17.78 -4.45 0.47
CA GLU A 302 -18.83 -4.35 -0.56
C GLU A 302 -19.00 -2.92 -1.09
N ASP A 303 -18.95 -1.92 -0.22
CA ASP A 303 -19.10 -0.51 -0.61
C ASP A 303 -17.84 0.01 -1.32
N GLY A 304 -16.67 -0.35 -0.81
CA GLY A 304 -15.40 -0.05 -1.46
C GLY A 304 -15.26 -0.70 -2.84
N LEU A 305 -15.78 -1.94 -3.03
CA LEU A 305 -15.80 -2.60 -4.33
C LEU A 305 -16.69 -1.86 -5.32
N LYS A 306 -17.90 -1.44 -4.93
CA LYS A 306 -18.81 -0.66 -5.80
C LYS A 306 -18.12 0.63 -6.25
N GLN A 307 -17.51 1.36 -5.33
CA GLN A 307 -16.77 2.59 -5.63
C GLN A 307 -15.61 2.33 -6.59
N THR A 308 -14.81 1.28 -6.35
CA THR A 308 -13.67 0.92 -7.19
C THR A 308 -14.09 0.52 -8.60
N VAL A 309 -15.19 -0.25 -8.74
CA VAL A 309 -15.75 -0.62 -10.05
C VAL A 309 -16.26 0.61 -10.79
N MET A 310 -16.95 1.53 -10.11
CA MET A 310 -17.42 2.78 -10.71
C MET A 310 -16.25 3.65 -11.22
N ASP A 311 -15.19 3.78 -10.45
CA ASP A 311 -13.96 4.47 -10.85
C ASP A 311 -13.30 3.84 -12.08
N TYR A 312 -13.16 2.50 -12.07
CA TYR A 312 -12.62 1.76 -13.20
C TYR A 312 -13.43 1.96 -14.48
N VAL A 313 -14.76 1.88 -14.41
CA VAL A 313 -15.66 2.09 -15.55
C VAL A 313 -15.59 3.53 -16.05
N ALA A 314 -15.51 4.50 -15.14
CA ALA A 314 -15.35 5.91 -15.49
C ALA A 314 -14.04 6.15 -16.24
N SER A 315 -12.93 5.57 -15.78
CA SER A 315 -11.63 5.67 -16.43
C SER A 315 -11.62 5.03 -17.84
N LEU A 316 -12.31 3.89 -18.02
CA LEU A 316 -12.49 3.29 -19.35
C LEU A 316 -13.24 4.21 -20.33
N ASN A 317 -14.27 4.90 -19.84
CA ASN A 317 -15.13 5.75 -20.65
C ASN A 317 -14.48 7.11 -20.98
N SER A 318 -13.64 7.65 -20.11
CA SER A 318 -12.94 8.91 -20.32
C SER A 318 -11.76 8.80 -21.29
N GLY A 319 -11.30 7.58 -21.60
CA GLY A 319 -10.08 7.34 -22.36
C GLY A 319 -8.82 7.79 -21.59
N GLU A 320 -8.93 8.00 -20.28
CA GLU A 320 -7.75 8.19 -19.45
C GLU A 320 -6.88 6.94 -19.50
N GLU A 321 -5.56 7.18 -19.55
CA GLU A 321 -4.59 6.11 -19.55
C GLU A 321 -4.70 5.35 -18.24
N LEU A 322 -5.38 4.19 -18.27
CA LEU A 322 -5.41 3.28 -17.11
C LEU A 322 -3.98 3.00 -16.68
N ARG A 323 -3.75 2.99 -15.40
CA ARG A 323 -2.49 2.54 -14.85
C ARG A 323 -2.34 1.04 -15.16
N LEU A 324 -1.56 0.75 -16.21
CA LEU A 324 -1.25 -0.59 -16.69
C LEU A 324 0.16 -1.00 -16.25
#